data_6ac2e5c8c90d41934d2dfa48eb8adbda
#
_entry.id   6ac2e5c8c90d41934d2dfa48eb8adbda
#
_cell.length_a   1.000
_cell.length_b   1.000
_cell.length_c   1.000
_cell.angle_alpha   90.00
_cell.angle_beta   90.00
_cell.angle_gamma   90.00
#
_symmetry.space_group_name_H-M   'P 1'
#
loop_
_entity.id
_entity.type
_entity.pdbx_description
1 polymer ?
#
loop_
_entity_poly.entity_id
_entity_poly.type
_entity_poly.pdbx_seq_one_letter_code
_entity_poly.pdbx_strand_id
1 'polypeptide(L)'
;EKPSRVPVWFMRQAGRSLPEYKAVRGPGSINQAIADPDRATEITLQPVRRYGVDAAILFSDIVTPVHAIGFGIDIKPGVGPVAEKPITSSDDLSRLRPLDPEADVPYVLETVRNLVVELDVPLIGFAGAPFTVASYLIEGGPSKNKGKTKSMMLDNPHLFQQIMDRLADQAITSLTAQVEAGASAVQLFDSWAGCL
;
A
#
# COMPACT_ATOMS: atom_id res chain seq x y z
N GLU A 1 16.21 -22.37 12.00
CA GLU A 1 17.67 -22.44 11.75
C GLU A 1 18.27 -21.05 11.76
N LYS A 2 19.51 -20.94 12.23
CA LYS A 2 20.23 -19.66 12.20
C LYS A 2 20.74 -19.43 10.78
N PRO A 3 20.45 -18.29 10.12
CA PRO A 3 20.88 -18.04 8.76
C PRO A 3 22.42 -17.95 8.68
N SER A 4 22.99 -18.35 7.55
CA SER A 4 24.45 -18.33 7.31
C SER A 4 24.99 -16.90 7.17
N ARG A 5 24.13 -15.92 6.85
CA ARG A 5 24.44 -14.49 6.74
C ARG A 5 23.23 -13.65 7.16
N VAL A 6 23.43 -12.36 7.38
CA VAL A 6 22.33 -11.44 7.65
C VAL A 6 21.47 -11.30 6.38
N PRO A 7 20.17 -11.60 6.44
CA PRO A 7 19.28 -11.42 5.30
C PRO A 7 19.15 -9.94 4.92
N VAL A 8 19.08 -9.67 3.62
CA VAL A 8 18.96 -8.31 3.08
C VAL A 8 17.82 -8.22 2.09
N TRP A 9 16.95 -7.25 2.30
CA TRP A 9 15.94 -6.82 1.35
C TRP A 9 15.82 -5.31 1.34
N PHE A 10 15.22 -4.73 0.29
CA PHE A 10 15.05 -3.29 0.18
C PHE A 10 13.56 -2.94 0.19
N MET A 11 13.17 -1.94 0.98
CA MET A 11 11.78 -1.48 1.08
C MET A 11 11.18 -1.09 -0.28
N ARG A 12 12.00 -0.57 -1.20
CA ARG A 12 11.59 -0.19 -2.56
C ARG A 12 12.41 -0.95 -3.58
N GLN A 13 12.11 -2.24 -3.73
CA GLN A 13 12.84 -3.12 -4.65
C GLN A 13 12.37 -2.91 -6.09
N ALA A 14 11.05 -3.01 -6.33
CA ALA A 14 10.49 -2.73 -7.65
C ALA A 14 10.68 -1.25 -7.98
N GLY A 15 11.10 -0.98 -9.18
CA GLY A 15 11.11 0.38 -9.40
C GLY A 15 11.84 0.97 -10.60
N ARG A 16 11.80 2.25 -10.58
CA ARG A 16 12.22 3.17 -11.65
C ARG A 16 13.67 3.02 -12.07
N SER A 17 14.51 2.39 -11.25
CA SER A 17 15.91 2.10 -11.55
C SER A 17 16.10 0.95 -12.54
N LEU A 18 15.11 0.05 -12.66
CA LEU A 18 15.20 -1.13 -13.51
C LEU A 18 14.66 -0.85 -14.92
N PRO A 19 15.47 -1.06 -15.99
CA PRO A 19 14.99 -0.96 -17.37
C PRO A 19 13.82 -1.90 -17.65
N GLU A 20 13.89 -3.14 -17.16
CA GLU A 20 12.86 -4.16 -17.28
C GLU A 20 11.55 -3.75 -16.61
N TYR A 21 11.58 -3.02 -15.50
CA TYR A 21 10.39 -2.45 -14.89
C TYR A 21 9.65 -1.52 -15.85
N LYS A 22 10.38 -0.64 -16.53
CA LYS A 22 9.77 0.31 -17.48
C LYS A 22 9.12 -0.41 -18.65
N ALA A 23 9.74 -1.48 -19.13
CA ALA A 23 9.23 -2.28 -20.23
C ALA A 23 7.93 -3.02 -19.84
N VAL A 24 7.91 -3.68 -18.67
CA VAL A 24 6.76 -4.45 -18.19
C VAL A 24 5.63 -3.55 -17.71
N ARG A 25 5.94 -2.48 -16.96
CA ARG A 25 4.92 -1.54 -16.47
C ARG A 25 4.15 -0.90 -17.62
N GLY A 26 4.83 -0.57 -18.73
CA GLY A 26 4.22 0.05 -19.88
C GLY A 26 3.64 1.45 -19.60
N PRO A 27 2.88 2.00 -20.56
CA PRO A 27 2.09 3.22 -20.37
C PRO A 27 0.90 2.95 -19.45
N GLY A 28 0.42 3.97 -18.72
CA GLY A 28 -0.73 3.86 -17.84
C GLY A 28 -0.42 4.21 -16.40
N SER A 29 -1.42 4.09 -15.53
CA SER A 29 -1.29 4.40 -14.11
C SER A 29 -0.62 3.25 -13.34
N ILE A 30 -0.10 3.55 -12.14
CA ILE A 30 0.40 2.52 -11.22
C ILE A 30 -0.74 1.58 -10.81
N ASN A 31 -1.95 2.12 -10.57
CA ASN A 31 -3.11 1.33 -10.20
C ASN A 31 -3.50 0.32 -11.29
N GLN A 32 -3.37 0.67 -12.58
CA GLN A 32 -3.57 -0.30 -13.67
C GLN A 32 -2.53 -1.42 -13.67
N ALA A 33 -1.29 -1.12 -13.30
CA ALA A 33 -0.25 -2.16 -13.19
C ALA A 33 -0.45 -3.05 -11.96
N ILE A 34 -0.97 -2.50 -10.85
CA ILE A 34 -1.32 -3.26 -9.64
C ILE A 34 -2.56 -4.14 -9.90
N ALA A 35 -3.52 -3.65 -10.68
CA ALA A 35 -4.75 -4.37 -11.01
C ALA A 35 -4.56 -5.50 -12.05
N ASP A 36 -3.35 -5.70 -12.53
CA ASP A 36 -2.97 -6.77 -13.47
C ASP A 36 -2.05 -7.75 -12.72
N PRO A 37 -2.57 -8.91 -12.25
CA PRO A 37 -1.81 -9.84 -11.40
C PRO A 37 -0.53 -10.37 -12.06
N ASP A 38 -0.56 -10.67 -13.36
CA ASP A 38 0.62 -11.17 -14.07
C ASP A 38 1.72 -10.12 -14.13
N ARG A 39 1.34 -8.88 -14.41
CA ARG A 39 2.24 -7.74 -14.44
C ARG A 39 2.81 -7.42 -13.06
N ALA A 40 1.98 -7.40 -12.03
CA ALA A 40 2.40 -7.15 -10.66
C ALA A 40 3.33 -8.26 -10.14
N THR A 41 3.06 -9.50 -10.49
CA THR A 41 3.92 -10.67 -10.21
C THR A 41 5.29 -10.48 -10.86
N GLU A 42 5.35 -10.24 -12.16
CA GLU A 42 6.63 -10.04 -12.87
C GLU A 42 7.43 -8.87 -12.28
N ILE A 43 6.78 -7.72 -12.01
CA ILE A 43 7.45 -6.56 -11.41
C ILE A 43 8.02 -6.89 -10.02
N THR A 44 7.34 -7.71 -9.24
CA THR A 44 7.83 -8.15 -7.92
C THR A 44 9.03 -9.08 -8.02
N LEU A 45 9.07 -9.96 -9.02
CA LEU A 45 10.14 -10.93 -9.24
C LEU A 45 11.44 -10.28 -9.77
N GLN A 46 11.35 -9.22 -10.56
CA GLN A 46 12.50 -8.59 -11.20
C GLN A 46 13.66 -8.24 -10.24
N PRO A 47 13.42 -7.57 -9.09
CA PRO A 47 14.50 -7.27 -8.15
C PRO A 47 15.12 -8.51 -7.51
N VAL A 48 14.31 -9.54 -7.24
CA VAL A 48 14.80 -10.80 -6.69
C VAL A 48 15.76 -11.47 -7.66
N ARG A 49 15.33 -11.62 -8.92
CA ARG A 49 16.16 -12.22 -9.98
C ARG A 49 17.43 -11.42 -10.27
N ARG A 50 17.35 -10.07 -10.20
CA ARG A 50 18.47 -9.21 -10.54
C ARG A 50 19.48 -9.02 -9.43
N TYR A 51 19.04 -8.91 -8.19
CA TYR A 51 19.89 -8.56 -7.06
C TYR A 51 20.13 -9.70 -6.09
N GLY A 52 19.40 -10.81 -6.18
CA GLY A 52 19.53 -11.93 -5.27
C GLY A 52 19.23 -11.54 -3.82
N VAL A 53 18.23 -10.68 -3.61
CA VAL A 53 17.77 -10.28 -2.27
C VAL A 53 17.10 -11.44 -1.55
N ASP A 54 17.09 -11.39 -0.21
CA ASP A 54 16.63 -12.48 0.63
C ASP A 54 15.13 -12.46 0.96
N ALA A 55 14.41 -11.47 0.44
CA ALA A 55 12.95 -11.40 0.48
C ALA A 55 12.43 -10.55 -0.68
N ALA A 56 11.26 -10.90 -1.17
CA ALA A 56 10.50 -10.06 -2.09
C ALA A 56 9.51 -9.19 -1.33
N ILE A 57 9.23 -7.99 -1.83
CA ILE A 57 8.11 -7.18 -1.35
C ILE A 57 7.09 -7.00 -2.47
N LEU A 58 5.83 -7.25 -2.16
CA LEU A 58 4.70 -7.15 -3.07
C LEU A 58 4.69 -5.81 -3.81
N PHE A 59 4.51 -5.84 -5.13
CA PHE A 59 4.26 -4.63 -5.91
C PHE A 59 2.81 -4.18 -5.72
N SER A 60 2.60 -3.18 -4.89
CA SER A 60 1.32 -2.57 -4.57
C SER A 60 1.55 -1.13 -4.08
N ASP A 61 0.53 -0.48 -3.56
CA ASP A 61 0.61 0.84 -2.91
C ASP A 61 -0.16 0.86 -1.60
N ILE A 62 0.28 1.70 -0.65
CA ILE A 62 -0.36 1.84 0.67
C ILE A 62 -1.80 2.37 0.59
N VAL A 63 -2.16 3.05 -0.50
CA VAL A 63 -3.52 3.56 -0.72
C VAL A 63 -4.38 2.64 -1.59
N THR A 64 -3.86 1.50 -2.04
CA THR A 64 -4.63 0.54 -2.86
C THR A 64 -5.95 0.13 -2.21
N PRO A 65 -6.05 -0.22 -0.92
CA PRO A 65 -7.33 -0.54 -0.29
C PRO A 65 -8.34 0.61 -0.33
N VAL A 66 -7.87 1.83 -0.05
CA VAL A 66 -8.73 3.02 -0.05
C VAL A 66 -9.16 3.42 -1.45
N HIS A 67 -8.29 3.23 -2.46
CA HIS A 67 -8.64 3.40 -3.88
C HIS A 67 -9.73 2.39 -4.29
N ALA A 68 -9.56 1.13 -3.94
CA ALA A 68 -10.45 0.04 -4.34
C ALA A 68 -11.88 0.18 -3.77
N ILE A 69 -12.03 0.67 -2.54
CA ILE A 69 -13.35 0.94 -1.97
C ILE A 69 -14.09 2.13 -2.59
N GLY A 70 -13.48 2.83 -3.56
CA GLY A 70 -14.09 3.95 -4.27
C GLY A 70 -14.02 5.28 -3.52
N PHE A 71 -13.07 5.47 -2.61
CA PHE A 71 -12.93 6.74 -1.86
C PHE A 71 -12.65 7.96 -2.76
N GLY A 72 -12.06 7.75 -3.94
CA GLY A 72 -11.64 8.83 -4.84
C GLY A 72 -10.21 9.31 -4.55
N ILE A 73 -9.30 8.36 -4.31
CA ILE A 73 -7.86 8.61 -4.24
C ILE A 73 -7.17 7.91 -5.42
N ASP A 74 -6.22 8.59 -6.06
CA ASP A 74 -5.45 8.04 -7.19
C ASP A 74 -3.98 8.42 -7.09
N ILE A 75 -3.10 7.64 -7.73
CA ILE A 75 -1.66 7.88 -7.72
C ILE A 75 -1.28 8.69 -8.96
N LYS A 76 -1.05 9.98 -8.78
CA LYS A 76 -0.68 10.88 -9.87
C LYS A 76 0.82 10.78 -10.19
N PRO A 77 1.20 10.66 -11.47
CA PRO A 77 2.61 10.64 -11.89
C PRO A 77 3.40 11.84 -11.37
N GLY A 78 4.55 11.58 -10.74
CA GLY A 78 5.42 12.64 -10.22
C GLY A 78 4.95 13.33 -8.94
N VAL A 79 3.72 13.07 -8.49
CA VAL A 79 3.12 13.67 -7.28
C VAL A 79 2.96 12.62 -6.18
N GLY A 80 2.37 11.48 -6.48
CA GLY A 80 1.98 10.46 -5.52
C GLY A 80 0.46 10.40 -5.32
N PRO A 81 -0.02 9.81 -4.21
CA PRO A 81 -1.44 9.71 -3.92
C PRO A 81 -2.10 11.08 -3.76
N VAL A 82 -3.23 11.28 -4.43
CA VAL A 82 -4.05 12.51 -4.38
C VAL A 82 -5.50 12.13 -4.21
N ALA A 83 -6.14 12.64 -3.16
CA ALA A 83 -7.57 12.49 -2.93
C ALA A 83 -8.32 13.64 -3.63
N GLU A 84 -9.31 13.30 -4.48
CA GLU A 84 -10.12 14.29 -5.19
C GLU A 84 -10.94 15.17 -4.23
N LYS A 85 -11.47 14.53 -3.18
CA LYS A 85 -12.21 15.19 -2.11
C LYS A 85 -11.60 14.77 -0.77
N PRO A 86 -10.77 15.62 -0.14
CA PRO A 86 -10.23 15.35 1.19
C PRO A 86 -11.33 15.19 2.24
N ILE A 87 -11.03 14.49 3.33
CA ILE A 87 -11.92 14.42 4.50
C ILE A 87 -11.84 15.76 5.25
N THR A 88 -12.98 16.40 5.43
CA THR A 88 -13.10 17.67 6.14
C THR A 88 -14.15 17.64 7.25
N SER A 89 -15.08 16.71 7.18
CA SER A 89 -16.20 16.57 8.13
C SER A 89 -16.61 15.12 8.35
N SER A 90 -17.48 14.87 9.31
CA SER A 90 -18.05 13.56 9.59
C SER A 90 -18.85 12.97 8.42
N ASP A 91 -19.44 13.81 7.56
CA ASP A 91 -20.20 13.36 6.40
C ASP A 91 -19.31 12.60 5.40
N ASP A 92 -18.02 12.97 5.36
CA ASP A 92 -17.03 12.33 4.50
C ASP A 92 -16.69 10.90 4.91
N LEU A 93 -16.97 10.52 6.18
CA LEU A 93 -16.68 9.17 6.70
C LEU A 93 -17.45 8.08 5.94
N SER A 94 -18.61 8.38 5.38
CA SER A 94 -19.40 7.41 4.61
C SER A 94 -18.63 6.83 3.42
N ARG A 95 -17.64 7.56 2.89
CA ARG A 95 -16.77 7.12 1.80
C ARG A 95 -15.68 6.12 2.23
N LEU A 96 -15.36 6.05 3.55
CA LEU A 96 -14.48 5.05 4.12
C LEU A 96 -15.30 3.84 4.57
N ARG A 97 -15.84 3.09 3.61
CA ARG A 97 -16.54 1.84 3.89
C ARG A 97 -15.56 0.71 4.23
N PRO A 98 -16.02 -0.35 4.89
CA PRO A 98 -15.20 -1.55 5.08
C PRO A 98 -14.66 -2.10 3.74
N LEU A 99 -13.46 -2.67 3.79
CA LEU A 99 -12.84 -3.39 2.69
C LEU A 99 -13.36 -4.84 2.67
N ASP A 100 -13.76 -5.30 1.49
CA ASP A 100 -13.95 -6.71 1.19
C ASP A 100 -12.80 -7.15 0.26
N PRO A 101 -11.78 -7.85 0.76
CA PRO A 101 -10.58 -8.14 -0.03
C PRO A 101 -10.85 -8.96 -1.30
N GLU A 102 -11.79 -9.91 -1.26
CA GLU A 102 -12.12 -10.75 -2.40
C GLU A 102 -12.97 -10.01 -3.45
N ALA A 103 -13.74 -9.01 -3.05
CA ALA A 103 -14.53 -8.20 -3.96
C ALA A 103 -13.79 -6.96 -4.45
N ASP A 104 -13.04 -6.28 -3.57
CA ASP A 104 -12.44 -4.98 -3.87
C ASP A 104 -11.02 -5.07 -4.44
N VAL A 105 -10.21 -6.03 -3.95
CA VAL A 105 -8.80 -6.19 -4.34
C VAL A 105 -8.42 -7.64 -4.69
N PRO A 106 -9.27 -8.40 -5.42
CA PRO A 106 -8.97 -9.80 -5.76
C PRO A 106 -7.63 -9.94 -6.50
N TYR A 107 -7.27 -8.97 -7.31
CA TYR A 107 -6.03 -8.91 -8.06
C TYR A 107 -4.78 -8.85 -7.16
N VAL A 108 -4.86 -8.23 -5.98
CA VAL A 108 -3.77 -8.22 -5.00
C VAL A 108 -3.56 -9.62 -4.43
N LEU A 109 -4.66 -10.31 -4.08
CA LEU A 109 -4.60 -11.65 -3.51
C LEU A 109 -4.13 -12.67 -4.56
N GLU A 110 -4.56 -12.53 -5.81
CA GLU A 110 -4.08 -13.35 -6.93
C GLU A 110 -2.58 -13.14 -7.15
N THR A 111 -2.09 -11.90 -7.15
CA THR A 111 -0.66 -11.60 -7.22
C THR A 111 0.13 -12.27 -6.08
N VAL A 112 -0.39 -12.24 -4.85
CA VAL A 112 0.25 -12.93 -3.71
C VAL A 112 0.30 -14.43 -3.96
N ARG A 113 -0.80 -15.06 -4.39
CA ARG A 113 -0.85 -16.50 -4.68
C ARG A 113 0.13 -16.90 -5.79
N ASN A 114 0.23 -16.12 -6.86
CA ASN A 114 1.18 -16.34 -7.96
C ASN A 114 2.63 -16.26 -7.45
N LEU A 115 2.95 -15.24 -6.66
CA LEU A 115 4.29 -15.02 -6.11
C LEU A 115 4.71 -16.14 -5.15
N VAL A 116 3.80 -16.66 -4.34
CA VAL A 116 4.08 -17.79 -3.41
C VAL A 116 4.53 -19.05 -4.17
N VAL A 117 4.02 -19.25 -5.38
CA VAL A 117 4.40 -20.39 -6.23
C VAL A 117 5.76 -20.17 -6.91
N GLU A 118 6.07 -18.93 -7.28
CA GLU A 118 7.26 -18.62 -8.09
C GLU A 118 8.51 -18.23 -7.28
N LEU A 119 8.35 -17.79 -6.03
CA LEU A 119 9.45 -17.28 -5.20
C LEU A 119 10.14 -18.40 -4.41
N ASP A 120 11.46 -18.42 -4.47
CA ASP A 120 12.32 -19.21 -3.56
C ASP A 120 12.67 -18.45 -2.27
N VAL A 121 12.23 -17.19 -2.13
CA VAL A 121 12.47 -16.33 -0.97
C VAL A 121 11.14 -15.88 -0.34
N PRO A 122 11.12 -15.53 0.96
CA PRO A 122 9.90 -15.06 1.61
C PRO A 122 9.27 -13.85 0.90
N LEU A 123 7.95 -13.85 0.79
CA LEU A 123 7.16 -12.72 0.30
C LEU A 123 6.70 -11.85 1.47
N ILE A 124 6.99 -10.55 1.39
CA ILE A 124 6.51 -9.54 2.33
C ILE A 124 5.29 -8.86 1.71
N GLY A 125 4.12 -9.07 2.33
CA GLY A 125 2.93 -8.25 2.11
C GLY A 125 3.00 -6.95 2.89
N PHE A 126 2.14 -5.97 2.59
CA PHE A 126 2.15 -4.73 3.36
C PHE A 126 0.83 -3.97 3.31
N ALA A 127 0.68 -3.03 4.26
CA ALA A 127 -0.35 -2.00 4.23
C ALA A 127 0.23 -0.66 4.70
N GLY A 128 -0.47 0.42 4.38
CA GLY A 128 -0.22 1.72 4.97
C GLY A 128 -0.75 1.78 6.40
N ALA A 129 0.04 2.33 7.32
CA ALA A 129 -0.43 2.59 8.67
C ALA A 129 -1.49 3.70 8.70
N PRO A 130 -2.45 3.64 9.63
CA PRO A 130 -3.59 4.54 9.68
C PRO A 130 -3.21 6.03 9.61
N PHE A 131 -2.20 6.47 10.37
CA PHE A 131 -1.80 7.88 10.37
C PHE A 131 -1.28 8.36 9.01
N THR A 132 -0.42 7.57 8.37
CA THR A 132 0.12 7.91 7.04
C THR A 132 -1.00 7.96 6.00
N VAL A 133 -1.91 6.98 5.98
CA VAL A 133 -3.03 6.97 5.04
C VAL A 133 -4.01 8.11 5.34
N ALA A 134 -4.41 8.30 6.61
CA ALA A 134 -5.27 9.41 7.04
C ALA A 134 -4.72 10.77 6.58
N SER A 135 -3.40 10.96 6.68
CA SER A 135 -2.76 12.19 6.25
C SER A 135 -2.98 12.45 4.75
N TYR A 136 -2.90 11.45 3.87
CA TYR A 136 -3.23 11.63 2.45
C TYR A 136 -4.69 12.02 2.23
N LEU A 137 -5.60 11.39 3.00
CA LEU A 137 -7.04 11.63 2.85
C LEU A 137 -7.48 12.99 3.38
N ILE A 138 -6.83 13.51 4.43
CA ILE A 138 -7.13 14.79 5.06
C ILE A 138 -6.42 15.95 4.34
N GLU A 139 -5.14 15.79 4.01
CA GLU A 139 -4.38 16.81 3.27
C GLU A 139 -4.85 16.95 1.82
N GLY A 140 -5.34 15.86 1.22
CA GLY A 140 -5.70 15.78 -0.19
C GLY A 140 -4.55 15.36 -1.09
N GLY A 141 -3.35 15.14 -0.52
CA GLY A 141 -2.15 14.75 -1.25
C GLY A 141 -0.90 14.81 -0.38
N PRO A 142 0.29 14.71 -1.00
CA PRO A 142 1.55 14.85 -0.28
C PRO A 142 1.64 16.22 0.41
N SER A 143 1.96 16.23 1.70
CA SER A 143 2.11 17.45 2.49
C SER A 143 3.39 17.38 3.31
N LYS A 144 4.17 18.46 3.35
CA LYS A 144 5.41 18.51 4.12
C LYS A 144 5.14 18.54 5.62
N ASN A 145 4.21 19.35 6.06
CA ASN A 145 3.99 19.66 7.47
C ASN A 145 2.76 18.96 8.08
N LYS A 146 1.90 18.34 7.28
CA LYS A 146 0.63 17.71 7.70
C LYS A 146 -0.23 18.65 8.55
N GLY A 147 -0.32 19.93 8.13
CA GLY A 147 -0.98 20.97 8.91
C GLY A 147 -2.47 20.69 9.15
N LYS A 148 -3.21 20.30 8.10
CA LYS A 148 -4.64 19.94 8.22
C LYS A 148 -4.85 18.71 9.11
N THR A 149 -3.99 17.70 8.97
CA THR A 149 -4.05 16.48 9.77
C THR A 149 -3.84 16.78 11.26
N LYS A 150 -2.81 17.57 11.59
CA LYS A 150 -2.52 17.98 12.95
C LYS A 150 -3.61 18.89 13.53
N SER A 151 -4.14 19.83 12.72
CA SER A 151 -5.28 20.65 13.13
C SER A 151 -6.50 19.78 13.46
N MET A 152 -6.83 18.81 12.59
CA MET A 152 -7.96 17.91 12.87
C MET A 152 -7.75 17.08 14.14
N MET A 153 -6.52 16.62 14.42
CA MET A 153 -6.21 15.92 15.67
C MET A 153 -6.52 16.75 16.92
N LEU A 154 -6.27 18.07 16.86
CA LEU A 154 -6.43 18.99 18.00
C LEU A 154 -7.83 19.56 18.06
N ASP A 155 -8.38 19.98 16.92
CA ASP A 155 -9.63 20.73 16.85
C ASP A 155 -10.87 19.82 16.78
N ASN A 156 -10.71 18.59 16.24
CA ASN A 156 -11.79 17.60 16.14
C ASN A 156 -11.25 16.18 16.39
N PRO A 157 -10.78 15.87 17.61
CA PRO A 157 -10.17 14.59 17.95
C PRO A 157 -11.13 13.40 17.75
N HIS A 158 -12.43 13.61 17.92
CA HIS A 158 -13.43 12.57 17.72
C HIS A 158 -13.52 12.13 16.26
N LEU A 159 -13.57 13.07 15.31
CA LEU A 159 -13.55 12.77 13.87
C LEU A 159 -12.23 12.10 13.50
N PHE A 160 -11.11 12.62 13.99
CA PHE A 160 -9.81 12.05 13.71
C PHE A 160 -9.72 10.60 14.19
N GLN A 161 -10.21 10.29 15.40
CA GLN A 161 -10.24 8.92 15.94
C GLN A 161 -11.10 7.99 15.06
N GLN A 162 -12.26 8.44 14.62
CA GLN A 162 -13.11 7.64 13.72
C GLN A 162 -12.44 7.31 12.38
N ILE A 163 -11.66 8.25 11.83
CA ILE A 163 -10.85 8.01 10.62
C ILE A 163 -9.79 6.94 10.92
N MET A 164 -9.06 7.09 12.03
CA MET A 164 -8.01 6.17 12.44
C MET A 164 -8.53 4.76 12.65
N ASP A 165 -9.67 4.60 13.32
CA ASP A 165 -10.30 3.31 13.58
C ASP A 165 -10.68 2.61 12.27
N ARG A 166 -11.34 3.31 11.33
CA ARG A 166 -11.72 2.73 10.03
C ARG A 166 -10.51 2.33 9.19
N LEU A 167 -9.44 3.12 9.21
CA LEU A 167 -8.21 2.79 8.48
C LEU A 167 -7.42 1.67 9.17
N ALA A 168 -7.50 1.55 10.50
CA ALA A 168 -6.94 0.41 11.21
C ALA A 168 -7.66 -0.89 10.83
N ASP A 169 -9.00 -0.88 10.83
CA ASP A 169 -9.80 -2.03 10.39
C ASP A 169 -9.47 -2.43 8.94
N GLN A 170 -9.33 -1.46 8.03
CA GLN A 170 -8.93 -1.75 6.64
C GLN A 170 -7.52 -2.34 6.55
N ALA A 171 -6.57 -1.82 7.32
CA ALA A 171 -5.21 -2.34 7.35
C ALA A 171 -5.18 -3.78 7.89
N ILE A 172 -5.90 -4.06 8.97
CA ILE A 172 -6.05 -5.41 9.55
C ILE A 172 -6.65 -6.35 8.52
N THR A 173 -7.77 -5.98 7.91
CA THR A 173 -8.47 -6.79 6.89
C THR A 173 -7.57 -7.08 5.69
N SER A 174 -6.87 -6.05 5.16
CA SER A 174 -5.96 -6.20 4.03
C SER A 174 -4.75 -7.09 4.36
N LEU A 175 -4.13 -6.90 5.51
CA LEU A 175 -2.96 -7.70 5.92
C LEU A 175 -3.35 -9.16 6.21
N THR A 176 -4.49 -9.39 6.87
CA THR A 176 -5.01 -10.75 7.12
C THR A 176 -5.22 -11.49 5.81
N ALA A 177 -5.89 -10.86 4.84
CA ALA A 177 -6.12 -11.48 3.54
C ALA A 177 -4.82 -11.77 2.77
N GLN A 178 -3.81 -10.90 2.85
CA GLN A 178 -2.50 -11.17 2.25
C GLN A 178 -1.79 -12.35 2.92
N VAL A 179 -1.87 -12.50 4.24
CA VAL A 179 -1.33 -13.65 4.97
C VAL A 179 -2.06 -14.93 4.59
N GLU A 180 -3.39 -14.91 4.54
CA GLU A 180 -4.22 -16.05 4.11
C GLU A 180 -3.95 -16.44 2.65
N ALA A 181 -3.62 -15.47 1.79
CA ALA A 181 -3.18 -15.74 0.41
C ALA A 181 -1.77 -16.32 0.32
N GLY A 182 -0.97 -16.30 1.41
CA GLY A 182 0.33 -16.95 1.52
C GLY A 182 1.54 -16.03 1.74
N ALA A 183 1.35 -14.73 2.02
CA ALA A 183 2.46 -13.86 2.38
C ALA A 183 3.19 -14.37 3.63
N SER A 184 4.54 -14.47 3.55
CA SER A 184 5.37 -15.04 4.62
C SER A 184 5.58 -14.09 5.80
N ALA A 185 5.50 -12.79 5.55
CA ALA A 185 5.62 -11.72 6.52
C ALA A 185 4.79 -10.52 6.06
N VAL A 186 4.48 -9.61 6.98
CA VAL A 186 3.78 -8.37 6.66
C VAL A 186 4.50 -7.17 7.26
N GLN A 187 4.43 -6.04 6.55
CA GLN A 187 4.99 -4.77 6.95
C GLN A 187 3.90 -3.70 7.02
N LEU A 188 3.79 -3.00 8.13
CA LEU A 188 2.97 -1.82 8.26
C LEU A 188 3.83 -0.57 8.04
N PHE A 189 3.56 0.18 6.97
CA PHE A 189 4.33 1.38 6.64
C PHE A 189 3.72 2.64 7.23
N ASP A 190 4.42 3.24 8.20
CA ASP A 190 4.05 4.53 8.78
C ASP A 190 5.11 5.59 8.52
N SER A 191 5.27 5.94 7.25
CA SER A 191 6.33 6.84 6.77
C SER A 191 6.24 8.25 7.37
N TRP A 192 5.09 8.65 7.91
CA TRP A 192 4.86 10.01 8.38
C TRP A 192 4.64 10.14 9.89
N ALA A 193 4.62 9.05 10.65
CA ALA A 193 4.49 9.11 12.12
C ALA A 193 5.60 9.94 12.79
N GLY A 194 6.78 9.93 12.23
CA GLY A 194 7.91 10.74 12.74
C GLY A 194 7.73 12.26 12.66
N CYS A 195 6.60 12.75 12.13
CA CYS A 195 6.28 14.18 12.15
C CYS A 195 5.36 14.61 13.32
N LEU A 196 4.97 13.66 14.19
CA LEU A 196 4.18 13.86 15.41
C LEU A 196 5.04 14.35 16.56
#